data_73db7f6f1c23f5e663fedbcc148a0530
#
_entry.id   73db7f6f1c23f5e663fedbcc148a0530
#
_cell.length_a   1.000
_cell.length_b   1.000
_cell.length_c   1.000
_cell.angle_alpha   90.00
_cell.angle_beta   90.00
_cell.angle_gamma   90.00
#
_symmetry.space_group_name_H-M   'P 1'
#
loop_
_entity.id
_entity.type
_entity.pdbx_description
1 polymer ?
#
loop_
_entity_poly.entity_id
_entity_poly.type
_entity_poly.pdbx_seq_one_letter_code
_entity_poly.pdbx_strand_id
1 'polypeptide(L)'
;EDWDQVATDDGYIGYIQKKKVSAADTTDYKRSFKAEAYSYFTMDEPVNLAWHQVTSTDANNYFADTTQNMTGVNVISPTWFSVSDNDGNVSSLASGEYVMQAHEKGLKVWGLVDNFSENMSTTTVLSNTAARQNLENQLVTYALKAGLDGINVDFESLSEDVGIHFLQFLRELSIQCHENNLVLSVDNPVPEDFTSHYDRAEQGKVVDYVIIMGYDEHYVGSDAGSVASLPWVEQGVKDTLAEVPAKRTILAIPFYTRLWKTTEGGALTSEAIGMDQAQQ
;
A
#
# COMPACT_ATOMS: atom_id res chain seq x y z
N GLU A 1 -40.65 19.70 -5.02
CA GLU A 1 -41.38 18.40 -5.04
C GLU A 1 -42.26 18.24 -6.29
N ASP A 2 -42.47 19.27 -7.09
CA ASP A 2 -43.29 19.24 -8.30
C ASP A 2 -42.48 19.05 -9.61
N TRP A 3 -41.19 18.81 -9.47
CA TRP A 3 -40.24 18.67 -10.60
C TRP A 3 -39.49 17.34 -10.48
N ASP A 4 -39.29 16.68 -11.62
CA ASP A 4 -38.40 15.53 -11.74
C ASP A 4 -37.10 15.97 -12.42
N GLN A 5 -35.96 15.46 -11.93
CA GLN A 5 -34.70 15.56 -12.61
C GLN A 5 -34.70 14.51 -13.73
N VAL A 6 -34.36 14.92 -14.93
CA VAL A 6 -34.32 14.08 -16.12
C VAL A 6 -32.98 14.20 -16.82
N ALA A 7 -32.53 13.11 -17.42
CA ALA A 7 -31.40 13.10 -18.32
C ALA A 7 -31.90 12.78 -19.74
N THR A 8 -31.44 13.52 -20.73
CA THR A 8 -31.71 13.22 -22.16
C THR A 8 -30.74 12.17 -22.67
N ASP A 9 -31.07 11.50 -23.77
CA ASP A 9 -30.24 10.45 -24.36
C ASP A 9 -28.83 10.95 -24.79
N ASP A 10 -28.70 12.25 -25.05
CA ASP A 10 -27.43 12.91 -25.34
C ASP A 10 -26.68 13.43 -24.10
N GLY A 11 -27.19 13.11 -22.89
CA GLY A 11 -26.47 13.31 -21.62
C GLY A 11 -26.74 14.65 -20.93
N TYR A 12 -27.65 15.51 -21.42
CA TYR A 12 -28.03 16.72 -20.70
C TYR A 12 -28.90 16.38 -19.48
N ILE A 13 -28.60 17.01 -18.35
CA ILE A 13 -29.39 16.90 -17.12
C ILE A 13 -30.21 18.17 -16.94
N GLY A 14 -31.51 18.04 -16.71
CA GLY A 14 -32.43 19.14 -16.50
C GLY A 14 -33.55 18.79 -15.55
N TYR A 15 -34.52 19.69 -15.42
CA TYR A 15 -35.71 19.48 -14.59
C TYR A 15 -36.97 19.72 -15.41
N ILE A 16 -37.98 18.85 -15.24
CA ILE A 16 -39.28 18.94 -15.87
C ILE A 16 -40.37 18.89 -14.83
N GLN A 17 -41.45 19.63 -15.01
CA GLN A 17 -42.60 19.57 -14.10
C GLN A 17 -43.28 18.19 -14.23
N LYS A 18 -43.52 17.51 -13.10
CA LYS A 18 -44.17 16.19 -13.04
C LYS A 18 -45.49 16.13 -13.84
N LYS A 19 -46.28 17.19 -13.82
CA LYS A 19 -47.52 17.29 -14.60
C LYS A 19 -47.35 17.35 -16.11
N LYS A 20 -46.12 17.49 -16.59
CA LYS A 20 -45.77 17.52 -18.02
C LYS A 20 -45.19 16.20 -18.52
N VAL A 21 -45.05 15.22 -17.62
CA VAL A 21 -44.52 13.88 -17.94
C VAL A 21 -45.69 12.90 -17.85
N SER A 22 -45.84 12.02 -18.82
CA SER A 22 -46.71 10.85 -18.75
C SER A 22 -45.91 9.65 -18.24
N ALA A 23 -46.58 8.66 -17.66
CA ALA A 23 -45.93 7.38 -17.34
C ALA A 23 -45.25 6.81 -18.59
N ALA A 24 -43.98 6.50 -18.47
CA ALA A 24 -43.18 5.94 -19.55
C ALA A 24 -42.95 4.43 -19.31
N ASP A 25 -42.69 3.73 -20.38
CA ASP A 25 -42.20 2.35 -20.28
C ASP A 25 -40.79 2.36 -19.70
N THR A 26 -40.54 1.47 -18.76
CA THR A 26 -39.19 1.27 -18.23
C THR A 26 -38.38 0.42 -19.22
N THR A 27 -37.33 0.98 -19.78
CA THR A 27 -36.40 0.24 -20.63
C THR A 27 -35.14 -0.10 -19.83
N ASP A 28 -34.95 -1.38 -19.59
CA ASP A 28 -33.69 -1.87 -18.99
C ASP A 28 -32.60 -1.89 -20.07
N TYR A 29 -31.71 -0.91 -20.03
CA TYR A 29 -30.51 -0.94 -20.87
C TYR A 29 -29.52 -1.94 -20.29
N LYS A 30 -29.39 -3.11 -20.93
CA LYS A 30 -28.38 -4.11 -20.60
C LYS A 30 -27.22 -3.98 -21.57
N ARG A 31 -26.07 -3.62 -21.08
CA ARG A 31 -24.82 -3.69 -21.83
C ARG A 31 -24.18 -5.06 -21.62
N SER A 32 -23.97 -5.80 -22.70
CA SER A 32 -23.10 -6.97 -22.68
C SER A 32 -21.66 -6.51 -22.89
N PHE A 33 -20.79 -6.74 -21.93
CA PHE A 33 -19.37 -6.49 -22.07
C PHE A 33 -18.58 -7.69 -21.53
N LYS A 34 -17.40 -7.91 -22.09
CA LYS A 34 -16.46 -8.87 -21.54
C LYS A 34 -15.83 -8.22 -20.31
N ALA A 35 -15.97 -8.85 -19.15
CA ALA A 35 -15.29 -8.40 -17.95
C ALA A 35 -13.77 -8.39 -18.19
N GLU A 36 -13.09 -7.40 -17.62
CA GLU A 36 -11.64 -7.35 -17.62
C GLU A 36 -11.08 -8.60 -16.94
N ALA A 37 -10.04 -9.16 -17.54
CA ALA A 37 -9.30 -10.26 -16.95
C ALA A 37 -7.96 -9.70 -16.45
N TYR A 38 -7.77 -9.72 -15.14
CA TYR A 38 -6.51 -9.31 -14.51
C TYR A 38 -5.54 -10.48 -14.50
N SER A 39 -4.27 -10.21 -14.75
CA SER A 39 -3.16 -11.15 -14.58
C SER A 39 -2.32 -10.70 -13.37
N TYR A 40 -1.65 -11.65 -12.73
CA TYR A 40 -0.89 -11.38 -11.51
C TYR A 40 0.46 -12.10 -11.57
N PHE A 41 1.50 -11.44 -11.12
CA PHE A 41 2.83 -12.03 -10.92
C PHE A 41 2.91 -12.57 -9.50
N THR A 42 2.47 -13.81 -9.31
CA THR A 42 2.52 -14.48 -8.01
C THR A 42 3.65 -15.51 -7.99
N MET A 43 4.34 -15.61 -6.86
CA MET A 43 5.32 -16.66 -6.62
C MET A 43 4.64 -18.04 -6.50
N ASP A 44 5.33 -19.10 -6.88
CA ASP A 44 4.84 -20.47 -6.74
C ASP A 44 4.78 -20.91 -5.27
N GLU A 45 5.69 -20.38 -4.46
CA GLU A 45 5.75 -20.60 -3.01
C GLU A 45 5.19 -19.39 -2.24
N PRO A 46 4.77 -19.57 -0.98
CA PRO A 46 4.33 -18.45 -0.15
C PRO A 46 5.43 -17.41 0.00
N VAL A 47 5.03 -16.14 -0.11
CA VAL A 47 5.94 -15.00 0.13
C VAL A 47 6.24 -14.92 1.61
N ASN A 48 7.52 -14.92 1.94
CA ASN A 48 8.05 -14.61 3.27
C ASN A 48 8.99 -13.40 3.12
N LEU A 49 8.40 -12.21 3.33
CA LEU A 49 9.06 -10.93 3.11
C LEU A 49 9.65 -10.38 4.40
N ALA A 50 10.83 -9.77 4.29
CA ALA A 50 11.40 -8.95 5.35
C ALA A 50 11.67 -7.53 4.84
N TRP A 51 11.15 -6.52 5.54
CA TRP A 51 11.55 -5.13 5.31
C TRP A 51 12.95 -4.89 5.87
N HIS A 52 13.79 -4.24 5.10
CA HIS A 52 15.15 -3.85 5.50
C HIS A 52 15.26 -2.33 5.52
N GLN A 53 15.36 -1.75 6.71
CA GLN A 53 15.52 -0.31 6.86
C GLN A 53 16.88 0.13 6.34
N VAL A 54 16.89 0.89 5.24
CA VAL A 54 18.07 1.49 4.62
C VAL A 54 17.94 3.00 4.70
N THR A 55 18.77 3.65 5.52
CA THR A 55 18.67 5.09 5.81
C THR A 55 19.68 5.95 5.05
N SER A 56 20.61 5.32 4.33
CA SER A 56 21.62 6.01 3.52
C SER A 56 22.15 5.07 2.42
N THR A 57 22.81 5.63 1.42
CA THR A 57 23.49 4.82 0.37
C THR A 57 24.54 3.89 0.97
N ASP A 58 25.25 4.33 2.02
CA ASP A 58 26.28 3.53 2.68
C ASP A 58 25.69 2.34 3.46
N ALA A 59 24.43 2.47 3.94
CA ALA A 59 23.76 1.38 4.64
C ALA A 59 23.54 0.15 3.76
N ASN A 60 23.50 0.29 2.45
CA ASN A 60 23.46 -0.84 1.52
C ASN A 60 24.62 -1.81 1.67
N ASN A 61 25.79 -1.33 2.10
CA ASN A 61 26.99 -2.15 2.29
C ASN A 61 26.87 -3.16 3.45
N TYR A 62 25.91 -2.99 4.34
CA TYR A 62 25.63 -3.89 5.46
C TYR A 62 24.69 -5.04 5.11
N PHE A 63 24.28 -5.18 3.84
CA PHE A 63 23.39 -6.25 3.39
C PHE A 63 23.87 -7.65 3.81
N ALA A 64 25.14 -7.96 3.61
CA ALA A 64 25.72 -9.26 3.94
C ALA A 64 25.64 -9.57 5.44
N ASP A 65 25.94 -8.59 6.29
CA ASP A 65 25.89 -8.72 7.76
C ASP A 65 24.44 -8.87 8.24
N THR A 66 23.53 -8.06 7.70
CA THR A 66 22.09 -8.10 8.04
C THR A 66 21.46 -9.45 7.68
N THR A 67 21.86 -10.04 6.57
CA THR A 67 21.26 -11.28 6.05
C THR A 67 22.02 -12.56 6.40
N GLN A 68 23.14 -12.49 7.15
CA GLN A 68 24.00 -13.65 7.42
C GLN A 68 23.28 -14.79 8.15
N ASN A 69 22.37 -14.48 9.06
CA ASN A 69 21.61 -15.45 9.87
C ASN A 69 20.13 -15.55 9.46
N MET A 70 19.74 -14.89 8.38
CA MET A 70 18.37 -14.88 7.89
C MET A 70 18.04 -16.23 7.24
N THR A 71 16.95 -16.84 7.66
CA THR A 71 16.47 -18.13 7.13
C THR A 71 14.98 -18.05 6.81
N GLY A 72 14.58 -18.73 5.73
CA GLY A 72 13.16 -18.84 5.34
C GLY A 72 12.59 -17.62 4.62
N VAL A 73 13.30 -16.49 4.58
CA VAL A 73 12.91 -15.31 3.80
C VAL A 73 13.22 -15.57 2.32
N ASN A 74 12.29 -15.20 1.44
CA ASN A 74 12.47 -15.29 -0.01
C ASN A 74 12.30 -13.94 -0.73
N VAL A 75 11.81 -12.92 -0.02
CA VAL A 75 11.72 -11.54 -0.51
C VAL A 75 12.32 -10.59 0.51
N ILE A 76 13.17 -9.67 0.08
CA ILE A 76 13.64 -8.56 0.90
C ILE A 76 13.13 -7.25 0.31
N SER A 77 12.60 -6.37 1.16
CA SER A 77 12.05 -5.09 0.74
C SER A 77 12.80 -3.95 1.43
N PRO A 78 13.84 -3.39 0.81
CA PRO A 78 14.59 -2.28 1.37
C PRO A 78 13.82 -0.96 1.22
N THR A 79 13.89 -0.10 2.23
CA THR A 79 13.26 1.23 2.27
C THR A 79 14.06 2.23 1.42
N TRP A 80 13.95 2.12 0.10
CA TRP A 80 14.85 2.82 -0.83
C TRP A 80 14.29 4.06 -1.47
N PHE A 81 12.97 4.17 -1.56
CA PHE A 81 12.33 5.26 -2.28
C PHE A 81 11.47 6.08 -1.33
N SER A 82 11.51 7.39 -1.48
CA SER A 82 10.63 8.31 -0.78
C SER A 82 10.12 9.38 -1.74
N VAL A 83 8.83 9.66 -1.72
CA VAL A 83 8.27 10.79 -2.49
C VAL A 83 8.76 12.08 -1.85
N SER A 84 9.52 12.89 -2.59
CA SER A 84 10.31 13.98 -2.01
C SER A 84 9.64 15.35 -2.07
N ASP A 85 8.72 15.57 -3.00
CA ASP A 85 8.02 16.85 -3.19
C ASP A 85 6.65 16.69 -3.87
N ASN A 86 5.94 17.81 -4.05
CA ASN A 86 4.61 17.85 -4.63
C ASN A 86 4.56 17.66 -6.18
N ASP A 87 5.70 17.65 -6.84
CA ASP A 87 5.80 17.32 -8.26
C ASP A 87 5.95 15.82 -8.52
N GLY A 88 5.94 15.02 -7.45
CA GLY A 88 6.08 13.56 -7.48
C GLY A 88 7.50 13.09 -7.75
N ASN A 89 8.50 13.90 -7.40
CA ASN A 89 9.89 13.46 -7.48
C ASN A 89 10.21 12.41 -6.41
N VAL A 90 11.10 11.49 -6.75
CA VAL A 90 11.49 10.36 -5.89
C VAL A 90 12.95 10.48 -5.48
N SER A 91 13.21 10.46 -4.18
CA SER A 91 14.54 10.19 -3.63
C SER A 91 14.82 8.69 -3.68
N SER A 92 16.04 8.29 -4.07
CA SER A 92 16.38 6.89 -4.23
C SER A 92 17.71 6.54 -3.57
N LEU A 93 17.71 5.48 -2.77
CA LEU A 93 18.88 4.82 -2.18
C LEU A 93 19.20 3.48 -2.86
N ALA A 94 18.50 3.14 -3.95
CA ALA A 94 18.61 1.84 -4.61
C ALA A 94 20.03 1.52 -5.08
N SER A 95 20.46 0.29 -4.83
CA SER A 95 21.79 -0.22 -5.14
C SER A 95 21.72 -1.50 -5.97
N GLY A 96 22.24 -1.45 -7.19
CA GLY A 96 22.33 -2.65 -8.04
C GLY A 96 23.28 -3.72 -7.47
N GLU A 97 24.29 -3.32 -6.69
CA GLU A 97 25.18 -4.27 -6.00
C GLU A 97 24.45 -5.04 -4.91
N TYR A 98 23.62 -4.34 -4.12
CA TYR A 98 22.74 -4.97 -3.13
C TYR A 98 21.82 -6.01 -3.81
N VAL A 99 21.16 -5.62 -4.92
CA VAL A 99 20.27 -6.53 -5.68
C VAL A 99 21.02 -7.76 -6.16
N MET A 100 22.19 -7.59 -6.71
CA MET A 100 23.04 -8.71 -7.16
C MET A 100 23.36 -9.66 -6.01
N GLN A 101 23.78 -9.16 -4.85
CA GLN A 101 24.07 -9.97 -3.66
C GLN A 101 22.81 -10.68 -3.14
N ALA A 102 21.63 -10.03 -3.21
CA ALA A 102 20.35 -10.63 -2.83
C ALA A 102 19.99 -11.79 -3.78
N HIS A 103 20.14 -11.59 -5.09
CA HIS A 103 19.90 -12.63 -6.09
C HIS A 103 20.86 -13.82 -5.93
N GLU A 104 22.14 -13.59 -5.59
CA GLU A 104 23.10 -14.66 -5.28
C GLU A 104 22.66 -15.52 -4.07
N LYS A 105 21.92 -14.93 -3.13
CA LYS A 105 21.30 -15.65 -1.99
C LYS A 105 19.93 -16.26 -2.33
N GLY A 106 19.42 -16.09 -3.55
CA GLY A 106 18.10 -16.57 -3.98
C GLY A 106 16.93 -15.70 -3.49
N LEU A 107 17.22 -14.47 -3.02
CA LEU A 107 16.18 -13.52 -2.58
C LEU A 107 15.68 -12.70 -3.75
N LYS A 108 14.37 -12.42 -3.79
CA LYS A 108 13.77 -11.38 -4.60
C LYS A 108 13.88 -10.04 -3.88
N VAL A 109 13.97 -8.94 -4.65
CA VAL A 109 14.10 -7.58 -4.08
C VAL A 109 12.93 -6.72 -4.57
N TRP A 110 12.06 -6.31 -3.64
CA TRP A 110 10.97 -5.37 -3.90
C TRP A 110 11.28 -4.04 -3.22
N GLY A 111 11.67 -3.03 -3.99
CA GLY A 111 12.02 -1.72 -3.43
C GLY A 111 10.80 -1.02 -2.83
N LEU A 112 10.86 -0.68 -1.54
CA LEU A 112 9.79 0.02 -0.86
C LEU A 112 9.82 1.51 -1.20
N VAL A 113 8.63 2.07 -1.44
CA VAL A 113 8.39 3.52 -1.57
C VAL A 113 7.44 4.00 -0.48
N ASP A 114 7.84 5.07 0.21
CA ASP A 114 7.05 5.73 1.25
C ASP A 114 6.60 7.15 0.88
N ASN A 115 5.65 7.68 1.69
CA ASN A 115 5.14 9.04 1.60
C ASN A 115 5.47 9.90 2.84
N PHE A 116 6.58 9.60 3.54
CA PHE A 116 6.89 10.18 4.86
C PHE A 116 7.59 11.55 4.81
N SER A 117 7.91 12.08 3.62
CA SER A 117 8.54 13.38 3.49
C SER A 117 7.63 14.52 3.97
N GLU A 118 8.14 15.38 4.87
CA GLU A 118 7.43 16.58 5.31
C GLU A 118 7.31 17.66 4.22
N ASN A 119 8.03 17.51 3.10
CA ASN A 119 8.05 18.48 2.01
C ASN A 119 6.97 18.24 0.94
N MET A 120 6.10 17.24 1.14
CA MET A 120 5.08 16.87 0.18
C MET A 120 3.72 16.66 0.85
N SER A 121 2.67 16.72 0.05
CA SER A 121 1.31 16.32 0.41
C SER A 121 0.89 15.17 -0.49
N THR A 122 0.58 14.03 0.10
CA THR A 122 0.12 12.85 -0.63
C THR A 122 -1.11 13.17 -1.49
N THR A 123 -2.07 13.95 -0.94
CA THR A 123 -3.24 14.43 -1.70
C THR A 123 -2.81 15.23 -2.93
N THR A 124 -1.87 16.17 -2.77
CA THR A 124 -1.41 17.02 -3.89
C THR A 124 -0.75 16.19 -4.98
N VAL A 125 0.13 15.27 -4.63
CA VAL A 125 0.83 14.41 -5.61
C VAL A 125 -0.16 13.49 -6.32
N LEU A 126 -0.98 12.76 -5.57
CA LEU A 126 -1.82 11.72 -6.15
C LEU A 126 -3.05 12.26 -6.89
N SER A 127 -3.58 13.43 -6.53
CA SER A 127 -4.68 14.07 -7.27
C SER A 127 -4.22 14.78 -8.55
N ASN A 128 -2.93 15.08 -8.69
CA ASN A 128 -2.36 15.72 -9.88
C ASN A 128 -1.83 14.66 -10.85
N THR A 129 -2.45 14.54 -12.01
CA THR A 129 -2.06 13.55 -13.02
C THR A 129 -0.58 13.64 -13.43
N ALA A 130 -0.04 14.86 -13.59
CA ALA A 130 1.35 15.02 -14.01
C ALA A 130 2.33 14.60 -12.90
N ALA A 131 2.06 14.96 -11.64
CA ALA A 131 2.87 14.56 -10.50
C ALA A 131 2.81 13.04 -10.29
N ARG A 132 1.61 12.45 -10.39
CA ARG A 132 1.40 11.00 -10.27
C ARG A 132 2.16 10.23 -11.36
N GLN A 133 2.06 10.66 -12.63
CA GLN A 133 2.81 10.05 -13.73
C GLN A 133 4.33 10.22 -13.57
N ASN A 134 4.79 11.37 -13.04
CA ASN A 134 6.21 11.58 -12.75
C ASN A 134 6.70 10.60 -11.69
N LEU A 135 5.93 10.41 -10.61
CA LEU A 135 6.21 9.44 -9.54
C LEU A 135 6.34 8.02 -10.11
N GLU A 136 5.34 7.56 -10.85
CA GLU A 136 5.31 6.23 -11.45
C GLU A 136 6.49 5.98 -12.38
N ASN A 137 6.77 6.93 -13.28
CA ASN A 137 7.87 6.82 -14.23
C ASN A 137 9.23 6.74 -13.54
N GLN A 138 9.43 7.51 -12.46
CA GLN A 138 10.69 7.47 -11.70
C GLN A 138 10.83 6.14 -10.93
N LEU A 139 9.79 5.65 -10.28
CA LEU A 139 9.80 4.37 -9.57
C LEU A 139 10.19 3.22 -10.50
N VAL A 140 9.51 3.09 -11.64
CA VAL A 140 9.82 2.05 -12.63
C VAL A 140 11.23 2.22 -13.20
N THR A 141 11.66 3.45 -13.49
CA THR A 141 13.02 3.72 -13.98
C THR A 141 14.08 3.29 -12.96
N TYR A 142 13.90 3.62 -11.68
CA TYR A 142 14.85 3.22 -10.63
C TYR A 142 14.83 1.70 -10.40
N ALA A 143 13.65 1.08 -10.42
CA ALA A 143 13.51 -0.37 -10.29
C ALA A 143 14.28 -1.10 -11.40
N LEU A 144 14.09 -0.72 -12.63
CA LEU A 144 14.78 -1.32 -13.78
C LEU A 144 16.29 -1.06 -13.75
N LYS A 145 16.70 0.17 -13.40
CA LYS A 145 18.13 0.52 -13.32
C LYS A 145 18.86 -0.27 -12.25
N ALA A 146 18.23 -0.54 -11.12
CA ALA A 146 18.83 -1.33 -10.04
C ALA A 146 18.65 -2.85 -10.22
N GLY A 147 17.78 -3.29 -11.12
CA GLY A 147 17.49 -4.70 -11.37
C GLY A 147 16.54 -5.33 -10.35
N LEU A 148 15.57 -4.54 -9.83
CA LEU A 148 14.56 -5.00 -8.87
C LEU A 148 13.63 -6.06 -9.49
N ASP A 149 13.05 -6.90 -8.64
CA ASP A 149 12.00 -7.85 -8.98
C ASP A 149 10.59 -7.26 -8.77
N GLY A 150 10.46 -6.16 -8.00
CA GLY A 150 9.17 -5.52 -7.74
C GLY A 150 9.29 -4.20 -7.01
N ILE A 151 8.12 -3.59 -6.80
CA ILE A 151 7.91 -2.36 -6.02
C ILE A 151 6.92 -2.67 -4.91
N ASN A 152 7.24 -2.23 -3.69
CA ASN A 152 6.37 -2.30 -2.53
C ASN A 152 5.94 -0.88 -2.17
N VAL A 153 4.64 -0.60 -2.18
CA VAL A 153 4.08 0.72 -1.89
C VAL A 153 3.64 0.77 -0.44
N ASP A 154 4.29 1.60 0.35
CA ASP A 154 4.01 1.81 1.77
C ASP A 154 3.57 3.27 2.01
N PHE A 155 2.34 3.58 1.58
CA PHE A 155 1.75 4.90 1.78
C PHE A 155 0.82 4.86 2.98
N GLU A 156 1.24 5.55 4.04
CA GLU A 156 0.54 5.58 5.31
C GLU A 156 -0.22 6.89 5.54
N SER A 157 -1.07 6.87 6.57
CA SER A 157 -1.81 8.04 7.06
C SER A 157 -2.62 8.77 5.96
N LEU A 158 -3.14 8.00 5.01
CA LEU A 158 -3.98 8.54 3.95
C LEU A 158 -5.29 9.07 4.53
N SER A 159 -5.71 10.25 4.09
CA SER A 159 -7.02 10.81 4.40
C SER A 159 -8.09 10.24 3.46
N GLU A 160 -9.36 10.31 3.86
CA GLU A 160 -10.48 9.75 3.10
C GLU A 160 -10.57 10.31 1.66
N ASP A 161 -10.28 11.59 1.48
CA ASP A 161 -10.29 12.25 0.17
C ASP A 161 -9.17 11.79 -0.78
N VAL A 162 -8.11 11.17 -0.25
CA VAL A 162 -7.00 10.62 -1.04
C VAL A 162 -7.30 9.23 -1.58
N GLY A 163 -8.18 8.45 -0.93
CA GLY A 163 -8.39 7.03 -1.25
C GLY A 163 -8.60 6.74 -2.74
N ILE A 164 -9.46 7.49 -3.40
CA ILE A 164 -9.72 7.33 -4.85
C ILE A 164 -8.49 7.65 -5.70
N HIS A 165 -7.66 8.60 -5.29
CA HIS A 165 -6.43 8.99 -6.00
C HIS A 165 -5.33 7.97 -5.77
N PHE A 166 -5.26 7.40 -4.57
CA PHE A 166 -4.34 6.30 -4.26
C PHE A 166 -4.67 5.06 -5.09
N LEU A 167 -5.94 4.70 -5.16
CA LEU A 167 -6.38 3.59 -6.00
C LEU A 167 -6.05 3.84 -7.49
N GLN A 168 -6.21 5.08 -7.98
CA GLN A 168 -5.84 5.43 -9.36
C GLN A 168 -4.33 5.30 -9.59
N PHE A 169 -3.50 5.76 -8.63
CA PHE A 169 -2.05 5.56 -8.67
C PHE A 169 -1.67 4.08 -8.77
N LEU A 170 -2.26 3.22 -7.93
CA LEU A 170 -2.00 1.78 -7.98
C LEU A 170 -2.41 1.15 -9.31
N ARG A 171 -3.53 1.59 -9.91
CA ARG A 171 -3.97 1.12 -11.23
C ARG A 171 -2.98 1.49 -12.32
N GLU A 172 -2.52 2.74 -12.34
CA GLU A 172 -1.56 3.23 -13.34
C GLU A 172 -0.19 2.57 -13.15
N LEU A 173 0.32 2.50 -11.91
CA LEU A 173 1.59 1.86 -11.59
C LEU A 173 1.57 0.35 -11.91
N SER A 174 0.44 -0.35 -11.67
CA SER A 174 0.33 -1.78 -11.96
C SER A 174 0.52 -2.10 -13.43
N ILE A 175 0.02 -1.25 -14.32
CA ILE A 175 0.21 -1.41 -15.77
C ILE A 175 1.69 -1.30 -16.11
N GLN A 176 2.37 -0.26 -15.60
CA GLN A 176 3.80 -0.06 -15.87
C GLN A 176 4.65 -1.17 -15.26
N CYS A 177 4.32 -1.64 -14.05
CA CYS A 177 5.01 -2.77 -13.42
C CYS A 177 4.88 -4.03 -14.26
N HIS A 178 3.67 -4.40 -14.68
CA HIS A 178 3.43 -5.60 -15.48
C HIS A 178 4.09 -5.54 -16.87
N GLU A 179 4.09 -4.38 -17.52
CA GLU A 179 4.81 -4.19 -18.80
C GLU A 179 6.33 -4.41 -18.67
N ASN A 180 6.88 -4.24 -17.46
CA ASN A 180 8.29 -4.36 -17.16
C ASN A 180 8.64 -5.61 -16.32
N ASN A 181 7.71 -6.55 -16.13
CA ASN A 181 7.87 -7.77 -15.33
C ASN A 181 8.26 -7.51 -13.87
N LEU A 182 7.73 -6.43 -13.29
CA LEU A 182 7.89 -6.08 -11.88
C LEU A 182 6.64 -6.50 -11.11
N VAL A 183 6.83 -7.12 -9.96
CA VAL A 183 5.77 -7.36 -8.97
C VAL A 183 5.36 -6.04 -8.35
N LEU A 184 4.05 -5.82 -8.15
CA LEU A 184 3.53 -4.70 -7.37
C LEU A 184 2.87 -5.21 -6.10
N SER A 185 3.37 -4.80 -4.94
CA SER A 185 2.75 -5.02 -3.65
C SER A 185 2.38 -3.71 -2.97
N VAL A 186 1.37 -3.73 -2.11
CA VAL A 186 0.90 -2.55 -1.37
C VAL A 186 0.68 -2.89 0.10
N ASP A 187 1.17 -2.02 0.98
CA ASP A 187 1.02 -2.15 2.41
C ASP A 187 -0.24 -1.41 2.87
N ASN A 188 -0.98 -2.04 3.75
CA ASN A 188 -2.24 -1.51 4.27
C ASN A 188 -2.31 -1.65 5.79
N PRO A 189 -2.90 -0.68 6.50
CA PRO A 189 -3.29 -0.88 7.89
C PRO A 189 -4.31 -2.02 8.00
N VAL A 190 -4.45 -2.59 9.18
CA VAL A 190 -5.53 -3.53 9.47
C VAL A 190 -6.89 -2.89 9.11
N PRO A 191 -7.83 -3.65 8.50
CA PRO A 191 -9.16 -3.14 8.19
C PRO A 191 -9.89 -2.64 9.45
N GLU A 192 -10.26 -1.37 9.43
CA GLU A 192 -11.06 -0.67 10.43
C GLU A 192 -12.01 0.28 9.70
N ASP A 193 -13.11 0.71 10.34
CA ASP A 193 -14.07 1.60 9.71
C ASP A 193 -13.41 2.88 9.15
N PHE A 194 -12.46 3.45 9.92
CA PHE A 194 -11.73 4.65 9.54
C PHE A 194 -10.64 4.43 8.48
N THR A 195 -10.34 3.18 8.11
CA THR A 195 -9.39 2.82 7.03
C THR A 195 -10.08 2.28 5.78
N SER A 196 -11.43 2.35 5.71
CA SER A 196 -12.22 1.83 4.60
C SER A 196 -11.89 2.48 3.26
N HIS A 197 -11.43 3.74 3.26
CA HIS A 197 -11.02 4.49 2.08
C HIS A 197 -9.77 3.95 1.37
N TYR A 198 -9.05 3.01 1.98
CA TYR A 198 -7.99 2.27 1.29
C TYR A 198 -8.56 1.34 0.21
N ASP A 199 -9.83 0.91 0.32
CA ASP A 199 -10.53 0.09 -0.67
C ASP A 199 -9.72 -1.15 -1.12
N ARG A 200 -9.44 -2.03 -0.16
CA ARG A 200 -8.60 -3.22 -0.38
C ARG A 200 -9.17 -4.17 -1.43
N ALA A 201 -10.50 -4.17 -1.58
CA ALA A 201 -11.18 -4.95 -2.60
C ALA A 201 -10.80 -4.49 -4.02
N GLU A 202 -10.73 -3.17 -4.26
CA GLU A 202 -10.29 -2.63 -5.55
C GLU A 202 -8.77 -2.72 -5.71
N GLN A 203 -7.98 -2.48 -4.66
CA GLN A 203 -6.54 -2.72 -4.68
C GLN A 203 -6.24 -4.17 -5.09
N GLY A 204 -6.93 -5.12 -4.46
CA GLY A 204 -6.78 -6.56 -4.74
C GLY A 204 -7.12 -6.97 -6.17
N LYS A 205 -7.72 -6.11 -7.01
CA LYS A 205 -7.94 -6.37 -8.44
C LYS A 205 -6.74 -6.00 -9.30
N VAL A 206 -5.90 -5.08 -8.85
CA VAL A 206 -4.86 -4.48 -9.69
C VAL A 206 -3.44 -4.74 -9.24
N VAL A 207 -3.19 -4.96 -7.93
CA VAL A 207 -1.87 -5.29 -7.42
C VAL A 207 -1.65 -6.80 -7.34
N ASP A 208 -0.41 -7.25 -7.33
CA ASP A 208 -0.06 -8.66 -7.21
C ASP A 208 -0.24 -9.16 -5.78
N TYR A 209 0.16 -8.35 -4.78
CA TYR A 209 0.02 -8.66 -3.37
C TYR A 209 -0.49 -7.48 -2.55
N VAL A 210 -1.37 -7.79 -1.62
CA VAL A 210 -1.81 -6.88 -0.55
C VAL A 210 -1.20 -7.36 0.76
N ILE A 211 -0.42 -6.51 1.41
CA ILE A 211 0.22 -6.77 2.68
C ILE A 211 -0.60 -6.07 3.77
N ILE A 212 -0.94 -6.79 4.83
CA ILE A 212 -1.63 -6.23 5.99
C ILE A 212 -0.63 -6.07 7.12
N MET A 213 -0.43 -4.85 7.55
CA MET A 213 0.41 -4.50 8.68
C MET A 213 -0.31 -4.88 9.98
N GLY A 214 -0.17 -6.15 10.41
CA GLY A 214 -0.83 -6.71 11.59
C GLY A 214 -0.17 -6.26 12.90
N TYR A 215 0.06 -4.95 13.05
CA TYR A 215 0.69 -4.32 14.19
C TYR A 215 0.20 -2.87 14.36
N ASP A 216 0.66 -2.21 15.45
CA ASP A 216 0.21 -0.90 15.90
C ASP A 216 -1.28 -0.86 16.31
N GLU A 217 -1.80 -1.98 16.87
CA GLU A 217 -3.08 -2.00 17.58
C GLU A 217 -3.13 -0.90 18.65
N HIS A 218 -2.03 -0.75 19.40
CA HIS A 218 -1.78 0.36 20.31
C HIS A 218 -0.45 1.05 19.92
N TYR A 219 -0.51 2.37 19.75
CA TYR A 219 0.58 3.21 19.26
C TYR A 219 0.79 4.46 20.12
N VAL A 220 1.77 5.29 19.79
CA VAL A 220 2.02 6.57 20.51
C VAL A 220 0.76 7.45 20.45
N GLY A 221 0.20 7.76 21.62
CA GLY A 221 -1.01 8.59 21.74
C GLY A 221 -2.31 7.80 21.93
N SER A 222 -2.30 6.47 21.77
CA SER A 222 -3.41 5.61 22.14
C SER A 222 -3.37 5.22 23.62
N ASP A 223 -4.36 4.48 24.09
CA ASP A 223 -4.31 3.78 25.38
C ASP A 223 -3.20 2.73 25.39
N ALA A 224 -2.70 2.39 26.58
CA ALA A 224 -1.69 1.34 26.72
C ALA A 224 -2.25 -0.05 26.38
N GLY A 225 -1.50 -0.79 25.58
CA GLY A 225 -1.92 -2.13 25.15
C GLY A 225 -0.85 -2.85 24.34
N SER A 226 -1.25 -3.98 23.78
CA SER A 226 -0.42 -4.81 22.90
C SER A 226 -0.18 -4.09 21.57
N VAL A 227 1.00 -4.27 20.98
CA VAL A 227 1.28 -3.82 19.60
C VAL A 227 0.46 -4.64 18.59
N ALA A 228 0.23 -5.93 18.89
CA ALA A 228 -0.48 -6.84 18.01
C ALA A 228 -1.07 -7.98 18.85
N SER A 229 -2.29 -7.82 19.35
CA SER A 229 -2.96 -8.93 20.03
C SER A 229 -3.47 -9.96 19.03
N LEU A 230 -3.40 -11.23 19.39
CA LEU A 230 -3.82 -12.31 18.48
C LEU A 230 -5.28 -12.16 18.01
N PRO A 231 -6.27 -11.84 18.87
CA PRO A 231 -7.65 -11.67 18.42
C PRO A 231 -7.83 -10.54 17.40
N TRP A 232 -7.14 -9.41 17.60
CA TRP A 232 -7.20 -8.27 16.69
C TRP A 232 -6.56 -8.60 15.33
N VAL A 233 -5.38 -9.23 15.33
CA VAL A 233 -4.71 -9.67 14.10
C VAL A 233 -5.57 -10.70 13.36
N GLU A 234 -6.14 -11.70 14.06
CA GLU A 234 -7.05 -12.68 13.45
C GLU A 234 -8.26 -12.03 12.79
N GLN A 235 -8.85 -11.02 13.43
CA GLN A 235 -9.98 -10.31 12.86
C GLN A 235 -9.55 -9.54 11.60
N GLY A 236 -8.44 -8.81 11.66
CA GLY A 236 -7.90 -8.08 10.50
C GLY A 236 -7.60 -8.99 9.30
N VAL A 237 -7.06 -10.18 9.56
CA VAL A 237 -6.85 -11.19 8.49
C VAL A 237 -8.18 -11.66 7.91
N LYS A 238 -9.20 -11.96 8.74
CA LYS A 238 -10.52 -12.40 8.27
C LYS A 238 -11.19 -11.35 7.39
N ASP A 239 -11.14 -10.08 7.82
CA ASP A 239 -11.74 -8.97 7.09
C ASP A 239 -11.01 -8.73 5.76
N THR A 240 -9.69 -8.80 5.76
CA THR A 240 -8.89 -8.71 4.52
C THR A 240 -9.21 -9.86 3.55
N LEU A 241 -9.34 -11.10 4.05
CA LEU A 241 -9.64 -12.26 3.21
C LEU A 241 -11.07 -12.24 2.65
N ALA A 242 -11.97 -11.42 3.19
CA ALA A 242 -13.27 -11.16 2.59
C ALA A 242 -13.17 -10.28 1.33
N GLU A 243 -12.09 -9.50 1.18
CA GLU A 243 -11.87 -8.55 0.10
C GLU A 243 -10.80 -9.01 -0.90
N VAL A 244 -9.73 -9.67 -0.41
CA VAL A 244 -8.54 -10.06 -1.19
C VAL A 244 -8.33 -11.58 -1.12
N PRO A 245 -8.07 -12.27 -2.25
CA PRO A 245 -7.79 -13.70 -2.23
C PRO A 245 -6.56 -14.06 -1.41
N ALA A 246 -6.65 -15.12 -0.58
CA ALA A 246 -5.60 -15.57 0.33
C ALA A 246 -4.22 -15.76 -0.34
N LYS A 247 -4.19 -16.22 -1.61
CA LYS A 247 -2.94 -16.42 -2.36
C LYS A 247 -2.16 -15.11 -2.57
N ARG A 248 -2.84 -13.97 -2.49
CA ARG A 248 -2.27 -12.64 -2.74
C ARG A 248 -2.32 -11.73 -1.50
N THR A 249 -2.61 -12.31 -0.34
CA THR A 249 -2.59 -11.62 0.96
C THR A 249 -1.36 -12.04 1.73
N ILE A 250 -0.62 -11.07 2.26
CA ILE A 250 0.53 -11.28 3.14
C ILE A 250 0.21 -10.63 4.49
N LEU A 251 0.38 -11.37 5.58
CA LEU A 251 0.28 -10.84 6.93
C LEU A 251 1.67 -10.43 7.43
N ALA A 252 1.86 -9.17 7.73
CA ALA A 252 3.05 -8.67 8.38
C ALA A 252 2.89 -8.70 9.91
N ILE A 253 3.98 -9.06 10.58
CA ILE A 253 4.07 -9.13 12.05
C ILE A 253 5.22 -8.25 12.54
N PRO A 254 5.13 -7.67 13.77
CA PRO A 254 6.16 -6.79 14.29
C PRO A 254 7.34 -7.56 14.86
N PHE A 255 8.57 -7.02 14.69
CA PHE A 255 9.76 -7.40 15.44
C PHE A 255 10.08 -6.41 16.56
N TYR A 256 9.08 -5.69 17.05
CA TYR A 256 9.18 -4.72 18.14
C TYR A 256 7.95 -4.85 19.06
N THR A 257 8.07 -4.26 20.23
CA THR A 257 6.95 -4.05 21.16
C THR A 257 7.02 -2.64 21.74
N ARG A 258 6.10 -2.28 22.64
CA ARG A 258 6.08 -0.97 23.28
C ARG A 258 6.27 -1.08 24.78
N LEU A 259 7.18 -0.24 25.30
CA LEU A 259 7.30 0.00 26.71
C LEU A 259 6.42 1.21 27.10
N TRP A 260 5.41 0.95 27.91
CA TRP A 260 4.49 1.96 28.39
C TRP A 260 4.91 2.48 29.75
N LYS A 261 4.91 3.80 29.92
CA LYS A 261 5.27 4.47 31.18
C LYS A 261 4.19 5.47 31.56
N THR A 262 3.71 5.41 32.82
CA THR A 262 2.86 6.44 33.41
C THR A 262 3.72 7.33 34.28
N THR A 263 3.75 8.63 34.01
CA THR A 263 4.46 9.61 34.85
C THR A 263 3.75 9.84 36.18
N GLU A 264 4.44 10.44 37.17
CA GLU A 264 3.81 10.81 38.44
C GLU A 264 2.61 11.77 38.27
N GLY A 265 2.59 12.54 37.19
CA GLY A 265 1.46 13.40 36.79
C GLY A 265 0.34 12.69 36.04
N GLY A 266 0.40 11.36 35.87
CA GLY A 266 -0.60 10.55 35.18
C GLY A 266 -0.51 10.56 33.65
N ALA A 267 0.44 11.26 33.04
CA ALA A 267 0.62 11.22 31.58
C ALA A 267 1.20 9.86 31.14
N LEU A 268 0.55 9.27 30.12
CA LEU A 268 1.00 8.03 29.48
C LEU A 268 1.96 8.35 28.35
N THR A 269 3.11 7.67 28.34
CA THR A 269 4.10 7.73 27.25
C THR A 269 4.45 6.31 26.81
N SER A 270 4.88 6.15 25.56
CA SER A 270 5.36 4.86 25.08
C SER A 270 6.61 5.02 24.20
N GLU A 271 7.42 3.98 24.21
CA GLU A 271 8.63 3.84 23.41
C GLU A 271 8.59 2.49 22.70
N ALA A 272 8.86 2.49 21.39
CA ALA A 272 9.04 1.25 20.65
C ALA A 272 10.42 0.67 20.99
N ILE A 273 10.46 -0.60 21.37
CA ILE A 273 11.69 -1.32 21.74
C ILE A 273 11.80 -2.61 20.94
N GLY A 274 13.01 -2.95 20.49
CA GLY A 274 13.29 -4.19 19.79
C GLY A 274 13.20 -5.42 20.71
N MET A 275 13.16 -6.61 20.11
CA MET A 275 12.96 -7.87 20.83
C MET A 275 14.06 -8.14 21.88
N ASP A 276 15.31 -7.80 21.59
CA ASP A 276 16.42 -7.99 22.53
C ASP A 276 16.28 -7.08 23.77
N GLN A 277 15.85 -5.85 23.56
CA GLN A 277 15.62 -4.88 24.64
C GLN A 277 14.38 -5.27 25.47
N ALA A 278 13.37 -5.86 24.86
CA ALA A 278 12.16 -6.31 25.56
C ALA A 278 12.41 -7.50 26.51
N GLN A 279 13.52 -8.22 26.36
CA GLN A 279 13.91 -9.36 27.22
C GLN A 279 14.73 -8.93 28.45
N GLN A 280 15.16 -7.68 28.54
CA GLN A 280 15.93 -7.10 29.67
C GLN A 280 15.01 -6.51 30.75
#